data_b55b67bbb9033e66cf6630b8152f0697
#
_entry.id   b55b67bbb9033e66cf6630b8152f0697
#
_cell.length_a   1.000
_cell.length_b   1.000
_cell.length_c   1.000
_cell.angle_alpha   90.00
_cell.angle_beta   90.00
_cell.angle_gamma   90.00
#
_symmetry.space_group_name_H-M   'P 1'
#
loop_
_entity.id
_entity.type
_entity.pdbx_description
1 polymer ?
#
loop_
_entity_poly.entity_id
_entity_poly.type
_entity_poly.pdbx_seq_one_letter_code
_entity_poly.pdbx_strand_id
1 'polypeptide(L)'
;DGVQIEDNEIVLYFENGMFKEVLSTGRYAFWKGYIENTFIKADVSKTAITENIKIALLENNKVRPFVRKFEVANFEKGLLFENRTFVKEVQAGTYYFWNNAIKVEIKNVDTRQQQMEISGQELLTKDKATLRINFFVRYQVIDIVKALVNNKEFDKQLYIIMQLAIRAFVSSFT
;
A
#
# COMPACT_ATOMS: atom_id res chain seq x y z
N ASP A 1 -28.69 9.25 28.67
CA ASP A 1 -27.70 8.20 28.46
C ASP A 1 -26.30 8.82 28.56
N GLY A 2 -25.42 8.16 29.31
CA GLY A 2 -24.03 8.55 29.43
C GLY A 2 -23.15 7.63 28.55
N VAL A 3 -22.18 8.22 27.84
CA VAL A 3 -21.17 7.49 27.09
C VAL A 3 -19.80 7.85 27.66
N GLN A 4 -19.04 6.82 28.06
CA GLN A 4 -17.65 6.97 28.47
C GLN A 4 -16.75 6.44 27.36
N ILE A 5 -15.74 7.22 26.97
CA ILE A 5 -14.81 6.93 25.88
C ILE A 5 -13.40 6.93 26.47
N GLU A 6 -12.70 5.80 26.32
CA GLU A 6 -11.34 5.61 26.80
C GLU A 6 -10.31 6.25 25.84
N ASP A 7 -9.05 6.31 26.26
CA ASP A 7 -7.98 6.99 25.50
C ASP A 7 -7.69 6.38 24.13
N ASN A 8 -7.97 5.09 23.96
CA ASN A 8 -7.77 4.36 22.71
C ASN A 8 -9.04 4.18 21.88
N GLU A 9 -10.08 4.95 22.20
CA GLU A 9 -11.40 4.82 21.57
C GLU A 9 -11.86 6.14 20.97
N ILE A 10 -12.68 6.03 19.93
CA ILE A 10 -13.53 7.10 19.43
C ILE A 10 -14.96 6.61 19.29
N VAL A 11 -15.91 7.51 19.30
CA VAL A 11 -17.32 7.19 19.08
C VAL A 11 -17.88 8.05 17.97
N LEU A 12 -18.47 7.40 16.97
CA LEU A 12 -19.27 8.08 15.96
C LEU A 12 -20.68 8.24 16.49
N TYR A 13 -21.12 9.48 16.63
CA TYR A 13 -22.41 9.85 17.20
C TYR A 13 -23.42 10.17 16.11
N PHE A 14 -24.62 9.63 16.26
CA PHE A 14 -25.74 9.82 15.35
C PHE A 14 -26.99 10.29 16.09
N GLU A 15 -27.72 11.22 15.51
CA GLU A 15 -29.06 11.64 15.93
C GLU A 15 -30.08 11.23 14.85
N ASN A 16 -31.11 10.51 15.27
CA ASN A 16 -32.16 10.01 14.36
C ASN A 16 -31.58 9.33 13.09
N GLY A 17 -30.50 8.55 13.28
CA GLY A 17 -29.81 7.85 12.20
C GLY A 17 -28.88 8.72 11.35
N MET A 18 -28.79 10.03 11.62
CA MET A 18 -27.89 10.94 10.89
C MET A 18 -26.59 11.18 11.67
N PHE A 19 -25.47 11.01 11.00
CA PHE A 19 -24.15 11.27 11.59
C PHE A 19 -24.00 12.74 11.99
N LYS A 20 -23.55 12.98 13.21
CA LYS A 20 -23.34 14.30 13.76
C LYS A 20 -21.87 14.65 13.95
N GLU A 21 -21.15 13.84 14.70
CA GLU A 21 -19.76 14.12 15.04
C GLU A 21 -19.01 12.88 15.54
N VAL A 22 -17.69 13.02 15.65
CA VAL A 22 -16.80 12.08 16.32
C VAL A 22 -16.53 12.58 17.73
N LEU A 23 -16.80 11.75 18.71
CA LEU A 23 -16.49 12.02 20.11
C LEU A 23 -15.15 11.34 20.46
N SER A 24 -14.25 12.10 21.04
CA SER A 24 -12.97 11.61 21.56
C SER A 24 -13.07 11.25 23.04
N THR A 25 -11.96 10.88 23.66
CA THR A 25 -11.84 10.56 25.09
C THR A 25 -12.60 11.51 25.98
N GLY A 26 -13.41 10.98 26.87
CA GLY A 26 -14.19 11.75 27.80
C GLY A 26 -15.51 11.11 28.22
N ARG A 27 -16.28 11.87 28.99
CA ARG A 27 -17.63 11.51 29.42
C ARG A 27 -18.65 12.45 28.80
N TYR A 28 -19.62 11.89 28.11
CA TYR A 28 -20.68 12.64 27.44
C TYR A 28 -22.03 12.22 27.99
N ALA A 29 -22.93 13.20 28.18
CA ALA A 29 -24.29 12.98 28.59
C ALA A 29 -25.24 13.47 27.50
N PHE A 30 -26.18 12.62 27.11
CA PHE A 30 -27.19 12.91 26.10
C PHE A 30 -28.59 12.87 26.68
N TRP A 31 -29.41 13.83 26.30
CA TRP A 31 -30.79 13.89 26.75
C TRP A 31 -31.60 12.72 26.17
N LYS A 32 -32.39 12.08 27.03
CA LYS A 32 -33.42 11.14 26.60
C LYS A 32 -34.69 11.92 26.32
N GLY A 33 -35.08 11.98 25.06
CA GLY A 33 -36.29 12.67 24.64
C GLY A 33 -36.79 12.15 23.29
N TYR A 34 -37.24 13.08 22.45
CA TYR A 34 -37.72 12.76 21.11
C TYR A 34 -36.57 12.47 20.09
N ILE A 35 -35.32 12.60 20.52
CA ILE A 35 -34.14 12.36 19.69
C ILE A 35 -33.58 10.98 20.00
N GLU A 36 -33.50 10.13 18.97
CA GLU A 36 -32.83 8.85 19.06
C GLU A 36 -31.31 9.04 18.91
N ASN A 37 -30.59 8.77 19.99
CA ASN A 37 -29.13 8.81 20.01
C ASN A 37 -28.55 7.42 19.77
N THR A 38 -27.72 7.26 18.72
CA THR A 38 -27.02 6.02 18.45
C THR A 38 -25.52 6.24 18.31
N PHE A 39 -24.73 5.23 18.65
CA PHE A 39 -23.29 5.33 18.79
C PHE A 39 -22.60 4.13 18.15
N ILE A 40 -21.54 4.39 17.37
CA ILE A 40 -20.60 3.34 16.95
C ILE A 40 -19.28 3.61 17.68
N LYS A 41 -18.95 2.72 18.60
CA LYS A 41 -17.68 2.77 19.35
C LYS A 41 -16.62 2.03 18.57
N ALA A 42 -15.45 2.65 18.38
CA ALA A 42 -14.34 2.12 17.62
C ALA A 42 -13.05 2.12 18.45
N ASP A 43 -12.32 1.01 18.42
CA ASP A 43 -11.00 0.87 19.02
C ASP A 43 -9.93 1.31 18.00
N VAL A 44 -9.37 2.50 18.22
CA VAL A 44 -8.33 3.06 17.36
C VAL A 44 -6.91 2.65 17.75
N SER A 45 -6.73 1.78 18.74
CA SER A 45 -5.41 1.22 19.09
C SER A 45 -4.89 0.26 18.03
N LYS A 46 -5.79 -0.35 17.26
CA LYS A 46 -5.48 -1.25 16.13
C LYS A 46 -5.45 -0.48 14.82
N THR A 47 -4.77 -1.00 13.83
CA THR A 47 -4.72 -0.41 12.48
C THR A 47 -5.98 -0.73 11.68
N ALA A 48 -6.47 -1.96 11.76
CA ALA A 48 -7.63 -2.41 10.99
C ALA A 48 -8.94 -1.81 11.53
N ILE A 49 -9.79 -1.33 10.63
CA ILE A 49 -11.17 -0.92 10.92
C ILE A 49 -12.04 -2.18 10.88
N THR A 50 -12.46 -2.65 12.05
CA THR A 50 -13.28 -3.87 12.20
C THR A 50 -14.75 -3.57 12.45
N GLU A 51 -15.07 -2.31 12.77
CA GLU A 51 -16.40 -1.81 13.03
C GLU A 51 -17.20 -1.68 11.73
N ASN A 52 -18.51 -1.85 11.84
CA ASN A 52 -19.42 -1.71 10.69
C ASN A 52 -19.65 -0.23 10.33
N ILE A 53 -18.63 0.40 9.75
CA ILE A 53 -18.66 1.81 9.34
C ILE A 53 -18.74 1.86 7.82
N LYS A 54 -19.71 2.59 7.28
CA LYS A 54 -19.85 2.79 5.83
C LYS A 54 -18.69 3.60 5.29
N ILE A 55 -18.20 3.25 4.10
CA ILE A 55 -17.08 3.96 3.43
C ILE A 55 -17.37 5.46 3.29
N ALA A 56 -18.60 5.84 2.98
CA ALA A 56 -19.00 7.25 2.90
C ALA A 56 -18.77 8.03 4.20
N LEU A 57 -18.84 7.34 5.36
CA LEU A 57 -18.54 7.93 6.66
C LEU A 57 -17.04 8.10 6.88
N LEU A 58 -16.22 7.14 6.41
CA LEU A 58 -14.77 7.23 6.49
C LEU A 58 -14.22 8.40 5.65
N GLU A 59 -14.93 8.81 4.60
CA GLU A 59 -14.61 9.97 3.76
C GLU A 59 -15.20 11.29 4.29
N ASN A 60 -16.01 11.25 5.36
CA ASN A 60 -16.58 12.45 5.96
C ASN A 60 -15.47 13.30 6.60
N ASN A 61 -15.54 14.62 6.41
CA ASN A 61 -14.54 15.57 6.91
C ASN A 61 -14.29 15.49 8.42
N LYS A 62 -15.29 15.09 9.21
CA LYS A 62 -15.17 14.93 10.67
C LYS A 62 -14.48 13.60 11.07
N VAL A 63 -14.58 12.57 10.25
CA VAL A 63 -13.97 11.24 10.48
C VAL A 63 -12.58 11.16 9.87
N ARG A 64 -12.34 11.87 8.77
CA ARG A 64 -11.11 11.83 8.00
C ARG A 64 -9.81 12.01 8.82
N PRO A 65 -9.73 12.87 9.85
CA PRO A 65 -8.53 13.01 10.68
C PRO A 65 -8.14 11.73 11.44
N PHE A 66 -9.10 10.84 11.67
CA PHE A 66 -8.90 9.57 12.39
C PHE A 66 -8.57 8.39 11.47
N VAL A 67 -8.55 8.61 10.15
CA VAL A 67 -8.44 7.54 9.15
C VAL A 67 -7.29 7.81 8.20
N ARG A 68 -6.53 6.75 7.85
CA ARG A 68 -5.57 6.74 6.74
C ARG A 68 -6.20 6.03 5.56
N LYS A 69 -6.02 6.61 4.37
CA LYS A 69 -6.50 6.05 3.11
C LYS A 69 -5.31 5.73 2.21
N PHE A 70 -5.32 4.54 1.62
CA PHE A 70 -4.36 4.11 0.61
C PHE A 70 -5.11 3.60 -0.62
N GLU A 71 -4.56 3.88 -1.80
CA GLU A 71 -5.12 3.46 -3.07
C GLU A 71 -4.09 2.60 -3.81
N VAL A 72 -4.56 1.46 -4.34
CA VAL A 72 -3.81 0.56 -5.20
C VAL A 72 -4.55 0.52 -6.53
N ALA A 73 -3.90 0.97 -7.61
CA ALA A 73 -4.50 1.04 -8.94
C ALA A 73 -4.79 -0.37 -9.50
N ASN A 74 -5.67 -0.44 -10.50
CA ASN A 74 -6.09 -1.72 -11.08
C ASN A 74 -4.97 -2.50 -11.77
N PHE A 75 -3.88 -1.83 -12.14
CA PHE A 75 -2.67 -2.43 -12.73
C PHE A 75 -1.54 -2.62 -11.71
N GLU A 76 -1.80 -2.35 -10.44
CA GLU A 76 -0.85 -2.48 -9.33
C GLU A 76 -1.28 -3.56 -8.35
N LYS A 77 -0.31 -4.03 -7.59
CA LYS A 77 -0.49 -4.74 -6.34
C LYS A 77 0.26 -4.02 -5.24
N GLY A 78 -0.26 -4.08 -4.02
CA GLY A 78 0.34 -3.44 -2.87
C GLY A 78 1.03 -4.42 -1.93
N LEU A 79 2.11 -3.96 -1.30
CA LEU A 79 2.74 -4.62 -0.17
C LEU A 79 2.44 -3.82 1.09
N LEU A 80 1.65 -4.37 2.00
CA LEU A 80 1.29 -3.75 3.27
C LEU A 80 2.38 -3.98 4.31
N PHE A 81 2.84 -2.88 4.91
CA PHE A 81 3.79 -2.89 6.02
C PHE A 81 3.17 -2.20 7.23
N GLU A 82 3.40 -2.78 8.41
CA GLU A 82 3.13 -2.16 9.71
C GLU A 82 4.44 -2.05 10.50
N ASN A 83 4.77 -0.86 10.97
CA ASN A 83 6.04 -0.57 11.65
C ASN A 83 7.26 -1.13 10.89
N ARG A 84 7.27 -0.95 9.56
CA ARG A 84 8.30 -1.45 8.62
C ARG A 84 8.37 -2.98 8.48
N THR A 85 7.45 -3.73 9.11
CA THR A 85 7.37 -5.18 8.97
C THR A 85 6.36 -5.51 7.89
N PHE A 86 6.73 -6.40 6.96
CA PHE A 86 5.83 -6.89 5.93
C PHE A 86 4.68 -7.69 6.55
N VAL A 87 3.46 -7.36 6.20
CA VAL A 87 2.24 -8.02 6.70
C VAL A 87 1.64 -8.94 5.63
N LYS A 88 1.28 -8.37 4.49
CA LYS A 88 0.65 -9.12 3.39
C LYS A 88 0.66 -8.36 2.07
N GLU A 89 0.41 -9.09 0.99
CA GLU A 89 0.04 -8.55 -0.31
C GLU A 89 -1.43 -8.11 -0.32
N VAL A 90 -1.71 -6.98 -0.96
CA VAL A 90 -3.07 -6.45 -1.16
C VAL A 90 -3.33 -6.21 -2.64
N GLN A 91 -4.54 -6.50 -3.08
CA GLN A 91 -4.99 -6.33 -4.46
C GLN A 91 -5.36 -4.87 -4.75
N ALA A 92 -5.66 -4.57 -6.01
CA ALA A 92 -6.22 -3.28 -6.42
C ALA A 92 -7.47 -2.93 -5.61
N GLY A 93 -7.55 -1.68 -5.17
CA GLY A 93 -8.66 -1.18 -4.37
C GLY A 93 -8.27 -0.04 -3.45
N THR A 94 -9.21 0.38 -2.62
CA THR A 94 -9.02 1.42 -1.61
C THR A 94 -9.04 0.78 -0.23
N TYR A 95 -8.06 1.14 0.61
CA TYR A 95 -7.85 0.60 1.93
C TYR A 95 -7.89 1.70 2.98
N TYR A 96 -8.60 1.46 4.08
CA TYR A 96 -8.74 2.39 5.19
C TYR A 96 -8.21 1.75 6.47
N PHE A 97 -7.44 2.53 7.24
CA PHE A 97 -6.90 2.13 8.52
C PHE A 97 -7.08 3.25 9.54
N TRP A 98 -7.18 2.92 10.82
CA TRP A 98 -7.16 3.91 11.87
C TRP A 98 -5.82 4.65 11.91
N ASN A 99 -5.87 5.95 12.14
CA ASN A 99 -4.69 6.81 12.26
C ASN A 99 -4.21 6.80 13.72
N ASN A 100 -3.23 5.96 14.02
CA ASN A 100 -2.65 5.80 15.34
C ASN A 100 -1.10 5.81 15.29
N ALA A 101 -0.43 5.46 16.40
CA ALA A 101 1.01 5.44 16.49
C ALA A 101 1.68 4.33 15.63
N ILE A 102 0.93 3.31 15.22
CA ILE A 102 1.44 2.24 14.35
C ILE A 102 1.57 2.79 12.94
N LYS A 103 2.79 2.81 12.41
CA LYS A 103 3.03 3.29 11.04
C LYS A 103 2.53 2.25 10.03
N VAL A 104 1.57 2.65 9.21
CA VAL A 104 1.07 1.83 8.08
C VAL A 104 1.61 2.41 6.78
N GLU A 105 2.07 1.55 5.88
CA GLU A 105 2.57 1.91 4.55
C GLU A 105 2.15 0.84 3.55
N ILE A 106 1.68 1.26 2.37
CA ILE A 106 1.47 0.37 1.22
C ILE A 106 2.42 0.79 0.12
N LYS A 107 3.29 -0.14 -0.30
CA LYS A 107 4.17 0.05 -1.46
C LYS A 107 3.51 -0.54 -2.69
N ASN A 108 3.16 0.32 -3.64
CA ASN A 108 2.53 -0.10 -4.89
C ASN A 108 3.58 -0.58 -5.89
N VAL A 109 3.26 -1.65 -6.60
CA VAL A 109 4.10 -2.27 -7.63
C VAL A 109 3.29 -2.45 -8.89
N ASP A 110 3.75 -1.86 -9.98
CA ASP A 110 3.14 -2.04 -11.30
C ASP A 110 3.38 -3.47 -11.81
N THR A 111 2.31 -4.19 -12.12
CA THR A 111 2.33 -5.57 -12.58
C THR A 111 2.22 -5.71 -14.10
N ARG A 112 2.20 -4.59 -14.83
CA ARG A 112 2.22 -4.60 -16.30
C ARG A 112 3.60 -4.94 -16.82
N GLN A 113 3.66 -5.29 -18.10
CA GLN A 113 4.93 -5.46 -18.81
C GLN A 113 5.69 -4.13 -18.85
N GLN A 114 6.93 -4.17 -18.41
CA GLN A 114 7.86 -3.03 -18.38
C GLN A 114 9.02 -3.26 -19.34
N GLN A 115 9.71 -2.19 -19.70
CA GLN A 115 10.87 -2.25 -20.58
C GLN A 115 12.06 -1.58 -19.89
N MET A 116 13.21 -2.24 -20.00
CA MET A 116 14.49 -1.74 -19.51
C MET A 116 15.45 -1.64 -20.71
N GLU A 117 16.10 -0.51 -20.85
CA GLU A 117 17.18 -0.32 -21.83
C GLU A 117 18.51 -0.66 -21.19
N ILE A 118 19.30 -1.50 -21.88
CA ILE A 118 20.69 -1.80 -21.53
C ILE A 118 21.56 -1.33 -22.67
N SER A 119 22.23 -0.21 -22.46
CA SER A 119 22.96 0.51 -23.49
C SER A 119 24.47 0.43 -23.32
N GLY A 120 25.17 0.62 -24.42
CA GLY A 120 26.59 0.86 -24.43
C GLY A 120 27.48 -0.32 -24.08
N GLN A 121 27.00 -1.56 -24.28
CA GLN A 121 27.85 -2.74 -24.07
C GLN A 121 28.88 -2.87 -25.19
N GLU A 122 30.16 -2.74 -24.86
CA GLU A 122 31.26 -3.08 -25.77
C GLU A 122 31.64 -4.53 -25.57
N LEU A 123 31.54 -5.28 -26.66
CA LEU A 123 31.77 -6.73 -26.68
C LEU A 123 32.86 -7.04 -27.73
N LEU A 124 33.79 -7.91 -27.36
CA LEU A 124 34.79 -8.45 -28.28
C LEU A 124 34.24 -9.73 -28.87
N THR A 125 34.17 -9.77 -30.21
CA THR A 125 33.86 -10.99 -30.95
C THR A 125 35.08 -11.91 -30.95
N LYS A 126 34.91 -13.18 -31.33
CA LYS A 126 36.00 -14.18 -31.36
C LYS A 126 37.13 -13.81 -32.33
N ASP A 127 36.81 -13.15 -33.44
CA ASP A 127 37.75 -12.59 -34.42
C ASP A 127 38.32 -11.22 -33.98
N LYS A 128 38.16 -10.85 -32.69
CA LYS A 128 38.72 -9.61 -32.06
C LYS A 128 38.16 -8.30 -32.61
N ALA A 129 37.00 -8.29 -33.23
CA ALA A 129 36.28 -7.09 -33.57
C ALA A 129 35.54 -6.52 -32.35
N THR A 130 35.54 -5.20 -32.15
CA THR A 130 34.78 -4.54 -31.11
C THR A 130 33.38 -4.24 -31.61
N LEU A 131 32.38 -4.71 -30.89
CA LEU A 131 30.97 -4.50 -31.18
C LEU A 131 30.30 -3.74 -30.02
N ARG A 132 29.60 -2.65 -30.34
CA ARG A 132 28.80 -1.91 -29.35
C ARG A 132 27.34 -2.18 -29.59
N ILE A 133 26.64 -2.71 -28.56
CA ILE A 133 25.26 -3.15 -28.66
C ILE A 133 24.41 -2.43 -27.63
N ASN A 134 23.25 -1.93 -28.07
CA ASN A 134 22.14 -1.51 -27.22
C ASN A 134 21.00 -2.50 -27.38
N PHE A 135 20.34 -2.88 -26.28
CA PHE A 135 19.21 -3.77 -26.34
C PHE A 135 18.15 -3.42 -25.29
N PHE A 136 16.94 -3.87 -25.55
CA PHE A 136 15.80 -3.66 -24.68
C PHE A 136 15.33 -5.01 -24.11
N VAL A 137 15.13 -5.03 -22.81
CA VAL A 137 14.57 -6.17 -22.10
C VAL A 137 13.14 -5.83 -21.69
N ARG A 138 12.19 -6.68 -22.07
CA ARG A 138 10.82 -6.60 -21.56
C ARG A 138 10.65 -7.62 -20.44
N TYR A 139 10.11 -7.18 -19.33
CA TYR A 139 9.87 -8.00 -18.15
C TYR A 139 8.56 -7.65 -17.48
N GLN A 140 8.07 -8.55 -16.65
CA GLN A 140 6.88 -8.35 -15.85
C GLN A 140 7.10 -8.90 -14.45
N VAL A 141 6.70 -8.15 -13.42
CA VAL A 141 6.76 -8.63 -12.04
C VAL A 141 5.52 -9.47 -11.76
N ILE A 142 5.69 -10.77 -11.62
CA ILE A 142 4.60 -11.73 -11.35
C ILE A 142 4.47 -12.07 -9.87
N ASP A 143 5.57 -12.03 -9.13
CA ASP A 143 5.62 -12.27 -7.67
C ASP A 143 6.29 -11.07 -7.00
N ILE A 144 5.45 -10.16 -6.49
CA ILE A 144 5.93 -8.90 -5.92
C ILE A 144 6.63 -9.09 -4.58
N VAL A 145 6.27 -10.14 -3.82
CA VAL A 145 6.92 -10.45 -2.54
C VAL A 145 8.35 -10.91 -2.80
N LYS A 146 8.56 -11.85 -3.72
CA LYS A 146 9.90 -12.28 -4.10
C LYS A 146 10.73 -11.14 -4.66
N ALA A 147 10.13 -10.30 -5.51
CA ALA A 147 10.86 -9.21 -6.16
C ALA A 147 11.29 -8.11 -5.17
N LEU A 148 10.41 -7.68 -4.26
CA LEU A 148 10.63 -6.48 -3.45
C LEU A 148 10.88 -6.73 -1.96
N VAL A 149 10.40 -7.84 -1.40
CA VAL A 149 10.63 -8.17 0.01
C VAL A 149 11.90 -9.02 0.15
N ASN A 150 12.05 -10.03 -0.71
CA ASN A 150 13.15 -10.98 -0.63
C ASN A 150 14.42 -10.52 -1.39
N ASN A 151 14.29 -9.54 -2.29
CA ASN A 151 15.41 -9.00 -3.06
C ASN A 151 15.56 -7.51 -2.82
N LYS A 152 16.78 -7.08 -2.62
CA LYS A 152 17.13 -5.66 -2.59
C LYS A 152 17.38 -5.18 -4.03
N GLU A 153 16.65 -4.13 -4.46
CA GLU A 153 16.87 -3.49 -5.77
C GLU A 153 16.83 -4.50 -6.93
N PHE A 154 15.73 -5.26 -7.06
CA PHE A 154 15.59 -6.32 -8.05
C PHE A 154 15.83 -5.84 -9.51
N ASP A 155 15.50 -4.61 -9.82
CA ASP A 155 15.72 -3.95 -11.11
C ASP A 155 17.21 -3.82 -11.46
N LYS A 156 18.04 -3.44 -10.51
CA LYS A 156 19.49 -3.41 -10.68
C LYS A 156 20.08 -4.82 -10.84
N GLN A 157 19.59 -5.78 -10.08
CA GLN A 157 20.01 -7.17 -10.21
C GLN A 157 19.63 -7.72 -11.59
N LEU A 158 18.39 -7.47 -12.05
CA LEU A 158 17.94 -7.84 -13.37
C LEU A 158 18.81 -7.23 -14.47
N TYR A 159 19.14 -5.94 -14.35
CA TYR A 159 20.04 -5.24 -15.27
C TYR A 159 21.39 -5.95 -15.40
N ILE A 160 22.04 -6.27 -14.28
CA ILE A 160 23.33 -6.96 -14.24
C ILE A 160 23.24 -8.36 -14.87
N ILE A 161 22.19 -9.14 -14.53
CA ILE A 161 22.00 -10.47 -15.08
C ILE A 161 21.85 -10.40 -16.60
N MET A 162 21.08 -9.44 -17.11
CA MET A 162 20.90 -9.27 -18.55
C MET A 162 22.18 -8.85 -19.27
N GLN A 163 22.99 -7.99 -18.67
CA GLN A 163 24.31 -7.65 -19.22
C GLN A 163 25.20 -8.89 -19.35
N LEU A 164 25.26 -9.71 -18.30
CA LEU A 164 26.07 -10.94 -18.31
C LEU A 164 25.54 -11.96 -19.33
N ALA A 165 24.23 -12.14 -19.41
CA ALA A 165 23.61 -13.05 -20.37
C ALA A 165 23.92 -12.67 -21.81
N ILE A 166 23.87 -11.39 -22.15
CA ILE A 166 24.18 -10.93 -23.51
C ILE A 166 25.66 -11.05 -23.85
N ARG A 167 26.54 -10.77 -22.90
CA ARG A 167 27.98 -11.01 -23.12
C ARG A 167 28.25 -12.48 -23.43
N ALA A 168 27.65 -13.39 -22.66
CA ALA A 168 27.77 -14.83 -22.88
C ALA A 168 27.18 -15.24 -24.25
N PHE A 169 26.03 -14.69 -24.63
CA PHE A 169 25.38 -14.96 -25.90
C PHE A 169 26.23 -14.50 -27.09
N VAL A 170 26.70 -13.26 -27.09
CA VAL A 170 27.52 -12.72 -28.20
C VAL A 170 28.83 -13.48 -28.33
N SER A 171 29.50 -13.83 -27.22
CA SER A 171 30.74 -14.60 -27.25
C SER A 171 30.56 -16.03 -27.77
N SER A 172 29.32 -16.55 -27.83
CA SER A 172 29.05 -17.88 -28.37
C SER A 172 28.89 -17.93 -29.90
N PHE A 173 28.64 -16.78 -30.56
CA PHE A 173 28.34 -16.68 -31.98
C PHE A 173 29.54 -16.45 -32.88
N THR A 174 30.74 -16.59 -32.40
CA THR A 174 31.94 -16.33 -33.19
C THR A 174 32.91 -17.50 -33.18
#